data_35ac8bc022402f783be44d7341a9d17b
#
_entry.id   35ac8bc022402f783be44d7341a9d17b
#
_cell.length_a   1.000
_cell.length_b   1.000
_cell.length_c   1.000
_cell.angle_alpha   90.00
_cell.angle_beta   90.00
_cell.angle_gamma   90.00
#
_symmetry.space_group_name_H-M   'P 1'
#
loop_
_entity.id
_entity.type
_entity.pdbx_description
1 polymer ?
#
loop_
_entity_poly.entity_id
_entity_poly.type
_entity_poly.pdbx_seq_one_letter_code
_entity_poly.pdbx_strand_id
1 'polypeptide(L)'
;MTDARLLSLSKRINAALPRVAEVPQGGTATGTGINTPKGFPQEVLRLLAAETKLPITEARNHFEAQGARDGLVEASGALRVLAVSLTKINNDLRWMGSGPNAGIA
;
A
#
# COMPACT_ATOMS: atom_id res chain seq x y z
N MET A 1 25.02 -2.61 -0.34
CA MET A 1 23.99 -3.68 -0.20
C MET A 1 22.73 -3.21 0.52
N THR A 2 22.87 -2.52 1.64
CA THR A 2 21.72 -2.00 2.40
C THR A 2 20.87 -1.00 1.60
N ASP A 3 21.51 -0.08 0.87
CA ASP A 3 20.81 0.91 0.07
C ASP A 3 19.98 0.27 -1.05
N ALA A 4 20.54 -0.73 -1.74
CA ALA A 4 19.82 -1.46 -2.78
C ALA A 4 18.62 -2.22 -2.19
N ARG A 5 18.76 -2.76 -0.98
CA ARG A 5 17.68 -3.47 -0.31
C ARG A 5 16.57 -2.51 0.12
N LEU A 6 16.92 -1.37 0.69
CA LEU A 6 15.94 -0.34 1.07
C LEU A 6 15.17 0.17 -0.16
N LEU A 7 15.86 0.37 -1.28
CA LEU A 7 15.22 0.77 -2.53
C LEU A 7 14.24 -0.31 -3.03
N SER A 8 14.63 -1.59 -2.95
CA SER A 8 13.76 -2.70 -3.32
C SER A 8 12.50 -2.74 -2.46
N LEU A 9 12.64 -2.53 -1.15
CA LEU A 9 11.52 -2.51 -0.21
C LEU A 9 10.56 -1.33 -0.51
N SER A 10 11.11 -0.17 -0.79
CA SER A 10 10.33 1.01 -1.19
C SER A 10 9.53 0.73 -2.47
N LYS A 11 10.14 0.09 -3.45
CA LYS A 11 9.45 -0.28 -4.70
C LYS A 11 8.28 -1.24 -4.45
N ARG A 12 8.43 -2.18 -3.52
CA ARG A 12 7.34 -3.12 -3.17
C ARG A 12 6.14 -2.39 -2.59
N ILE A 13 6.39 -1.45 -1.68
CA ILE A 13 5.33 -0.64 -1.07
C ILE A 13 4.66 0.22 -2.13
N ASN A 14 5.43 0.93 -2.95
CA ASN A 14 4.91 1.81 -3.99
C ASN A 14 4.11 1.03 -5.05
N ALA A 15 4.50 -0.21 -5.33
CA ALA A 15 3.76 -1.06 -6.27
C ALA A 15 2.37 -1.46 -5.75
N ALA A 16 2.18 -1.52 -4.43
CA ALA A 16 0.89 -1.86 -3.82
C ALA A 16 -0.06 -0.66 -3.73
N LEU A 17 0.47 0.58 -3.72
CA LEU A 17 -0.34 1.78 -3.51
C LEU A 17 -1.45 1.99 -4.54
N PRO A 18 -1.25 1.78 -5.86
CA PRO A 18 -2.33 1.98 -6.83
C PRO A 18 -3.56 1.13 -6.55
N ARG A 19 -3.38 -0.09 -6.05
CA ARG A 19 -4.50 -0.98 -5.73
C ARG A 19 -5.21 -0.59 -4.44
N VAL A 20 -4.49 -0.04 -3.46
CA VAL A 20 -5.11 0.54 -2.26
C VAL A 20 -5.89 1.80 -2.62
N ALA A 21 -5.40 2.57 -3.57
CA ALA A 21 -6.01 3.84 -3.99
C ALA A 21 -7.26 3.65 -4.85
N GLU A 22 -7.57 2.45 -5.31
CA GLU A 22 -8.81 2.14 -6.01
C GLU A 22 -9.95 2.02 -4.99
N VAL A 23 -10.94 2.91 -5.11
CA VAL A 23 -12.06 2.97 -4.17
C VAL A 23 -13.38 2.63 -4.86
N PRO A 24 -14.36 2.07 -4.12
CA PRO A 24 -15.63 1.63 -4.70
C PRO A 24 -16.62 2.75 -4.98
N GLN A 25 -16.21 4.00 -4.93
CA GLN A 25 -17.08 5.13 -5.18
C GLN A 25 -17.73 5.02 -6.56
N GLY A 26 -19.06 5.10 -6.56
CA GLY A 26 -19.87 4.94 -7.78
C GLY A 26 -20.55 3.59 -7.91
N GLY A 27 -20.18 2.60 -7.09
CA GLY A 27 -20.82 1.29 -7.09
C GLY A 27 -22.20 1.27 -6.45
N THR A 28 -22.55 2.32 -5.71
CA THR A 28 -23.77 2.41 -4.89
C THR A 28 -23.91 1.23 -3.91
N ALA A 29 -25.06 0.58 -3.84
CA ALA A 29 -25.31 -0.43 -2.82
C ALA A 29 -24.62 -1.77 -3.11
N THR A 30 -24.62 -2.21 -4.36
CA THR A 30 -24.20 -3.58 -4.72
C THR A 30 -23.05 -3.63 -5.73
N GLY A 31 -22.53 -2.52 -6.16
CA GLY A 31 -21.47 -2.46 -7.15
C GLY A 31 -21.93 -2.21 -8.58
N THR A 32 -23.23 -2.08 -8.80
CA THR A 32 -23.79 -1.87 -10.15
C THR A 32 -23.84 -0.41 -10.57
N GLY A 33 -23.74 0.51 -9.59
CA GLY A 33 -23.87 1.95 -9.88
C GLY A 33 -25.31 2.38 -10.17
N ILE A 34 -26.29 1.58 -9.77
CA ILE A 34 -27.71 1.87 -10.02
C ILE A 34 -28.08 3.24 -9.44
N ASN A 35 -28.83 4.02 -10.23
CA ASN A 35 -29.31 5.37 -9.86
C ASN A 35 -28.19 6.42 -9.66
N THR A 36 -26.96 6.12 -10.09
CA THR A 36 -25.87 7.08 -10.03
C THR A 36 -25.96 8.03 -11.22
N PRO A 37 -25.96 9.36 -11.01
CA PRO A 37 -25.88 10.30 -12.11
C PRO A 37 -24.58 10.11 -12.90
N LYS A 38 -24.66 10.32 -14.22
CA LYS A 38 -23.49 10.21 -15.10
C LYS A 38 -22.41 11.22 -14.67
N GLY A 39 -21.20 10.72 -14.49
CA GLY A 39 -20.05 11.57 -14.12
C GLY A 39 -19.94 11.84 -12.62
N PHE A 40 -20.88 11.38 -11.79
CA PHE A 40 -20.83 11.59 -10.36
C PHE A 40 -19.60 10.97 -9.68
N PRO A 41 -19.26 9.69 -9.93
CA PRO A 41 -18.10 9.10 -9.28
C PRO A 41 -16.80 9.81 -9.64
N GLN A 42 -16.63 10.15 -10.90
CA GLN A 42 -15.45 10.82 -11.39
C GLN A 42 -15.26 12.19 -10.73
N GLU A 43 -16.34 12.94 -10.58
CA GLU A 43 -16.27 14.28 -9.95
C GLU A 43 -15.98 14.18 -8.45
N VAL A 44 -16.58 13.23 -7.74
CA VAL A 44 -16.29 13.00 -6.32
C VAL A 44 -14.83 12.66 -6.13
N LEU A 45 -14.30 11.75 -6.95
CA LEU A 45 -12.90 11.32 -6.84
C LEU A 45 -11.93 12.42 -7.22
N ARG A 46 -12.30 13.25 -8.21
CA ARG A 46 -11.50 14.43 -8.57
C ARG A 46 -11.36 15.38 -7.38
N LEU A 47 -12.46 15.65 -6.70
CA LEU A 47 -12.47 16.53 -5.53
C LEU A 47 -11.66 15.92 -4.36
N LEU A 48 -11.86 14.63 -4.09
CA LEU A 48 -11.13 13.94 -3.02
C LEU A 48 -9.63 13.89 -3.30
N ALA A 49 -9.24 13.61 -4.53
CA ALA A 49 -7.83 13.57 -4.91
C ALA A 49 -7.19 14.97 -4.78
N ALA A 50 -7.91 16.00 -5.16
CA ALA A 50 -7.44 17.38 -5.03
C ALA A 50 -7.30 17.80 -3.57
N GLU A 51 -8.26 17.44 -2.72
CA GLU A 51 -8.26 17.79 -1.30
C GLU A 51 -7.21 17.02 -0.51
N THR A 52 -7.13 15.72 -0.73
CA THR A 52 -6.20 14.84 0.01
C THR A 52 -4.80 14.79 -0.58
N LYS A 53 -4.64 15.19 -1.84
CA LYS A 53 -3.41 15.07 -2.62
C LYS A 53 -2.94 13.61 -2.74
N LEU A 54 -3.88 12.67 -2.68
CA LEU A 54 -3.63 11.25 -2.85
C LEU A 54 -4.11 10.80 -4.23
N PRO A 55 -3.46 9.78 -4.83
CA PRO A 55 -3.84 9.29 -6.17
C PRO A 55 -5.04 8.36 -6.12
N ILE A 56 -6.14 8.84 -5.55
CA ILE A 56 -7.38 8.07 -5.42
C ILE A 56 -8.03 7.93 -6.78
N THR A 57 -8.40 6.71 -7.15
CA THR A 57 -9.03 6.39 -8.43
C THR A 57 -10.27 5.55 -8.25
N GLU A 58 -11.13 5.56 -9.26
CA GLU A 58 -12.30 4.69 -9.28
C GLU A 58 -11.85 3.24 -9.48
N ALA A 59 -12.43 2.32 -8.72
CA ALA A 59 -12.11 0.90 -8.84
C ALA A 59 -12.51 0.39 -10.23
N ARG A 60 -11.66 -0.44 -10.82
CA ARG A 60 -11.96 -1.09 -12.09
C ARG A 60 -13.09 -2.10 -11.95
N ASN A 61 -13.24 -2.66 -10.78
CA ASN A 61 -14.30 -3.60 -10.44
C ASN A 61 -14.91 -3.20 -9.10
N HIS A 62 -16.08 -2.55 -9.13
CA HIS A 62 -16.75 -2.09 -7.91
C HIS A 62 -17.20 -3.24 -7.01
N PHE A 63 -17.55 -4.40 -7.58
CA PHE A 63 -17.93 -5.58 -6.80
C PHE A 63 -16.78 -6.06 -5.93
N GLU A 64 -15.61 -6.17 -6.53
CA GLU A 64 -14.39 -6.54 -5.81
C GLU A 64 -14.02 -5.51 -4.74
N ALA A 65 -14.05 -4.22 -5.10
CA ALA A 65 -13.68 -3.16 -4.19
C ALA A 65 -14.61 -3.06 -2.97
N GLN A 66 -15.90 -3.37 -3.16
CA GLN A 66 -16.86 -3.38 -2.05
C GLN A 66 -16.81 -4.67 -1.23
N GLY A 67 -16.65 -5.80 -1.89
CA GLY A 67 -16.74 -7.12 -1.25
C GLY A 67 -15.42 -7.67 -0.72
N ALA A 68 -14.30 -7.14 -1.16
CA ALA A 68 -12.98 -7.66 -0.81
C ALA A 68 -12.07 -6.56 -0.26
N ARG A 69 -10.94 -6.98 0.30
CA ARG A 69 -9.93 -6.06 0.85
C ARG A 69 -8.54 -6.42 0.34
N ASP A 70 -8.47 -6.96 -0.87
CA ASP A 70 -7.24 -7.49 -1.46
C ASP A 70 -6.12 -6.46 -1.53
N GLY A 71 -6.44 -5.22 -1.88
CA GLY A 71 -5.44 -4.14 -1.91
C GLY A 71 -4.83 -3.86 -0.55
N LEU A 72 -5.64 -3.88 0.51
CA LEU A 72 -5.16 -3.67 1.88
C LEU A 72 -4.33 -4.86 2.37
N VAL A 73 -4.73 -6.08 2.03
CA VAL A 73 -3.97 -7.29 2.36
C VAL A 73 -2.62 -7.27 1.67
N GLU A 74 -2.58 -6.89 0.40
CA GLU A 74 -1.33 -6.77 -0.36
C GLU A 74 -0.41 -5.71 0.25
N ALA A 75 -0.95 -4.54 0.60
CA ALA A 75 -0.18 -3.47 1.24
C ALA A 75 0.35 -3.91 2.60
N SER A 76 -0.46 -4.60 3.38
CA SER A 76 -0.03 -5.18 4.67
C SER A 76 1.09 -6.18 4.47
N GLY A 77 1.01 -7.02 3.43
CA GLY A 77 2.07 -7.95 3.07
C GLY A 77 3.38 -7.25 2.70
N ALA A 78 3.31 -6.15 1.95
CA ALA A 78 4.48 -5.35 1.60
C ALA A 78 5.14 -4.74 2.85
N LEU A 79 4.34 -4.24 3.78
CA LEU A 79 4.83 -3.75 5.08
C LEU A 79 5.45 -4.85 5.91
N ARG A 80 4.89 -6.06 5.86
CA ARG A 80 5.47 -7.22 6.55
C ARG A 80 6.85 -7.58 5.99
N VAL A 81 7.01 -7.55 4.67
CA VAL A 81 8.32 -7.77 4.03
C VAL A 81 9.32 -6.74 4.53
N LEU A 82 8.93 -5.47 4.60
CA LEU A 82 9.76 -4.41 5.14
C LEU A 82 10.16 -4.69 6.59
N ALA A 83 9.20 -5.05 7.44
CA ALA A 83 9.45 -5.34 8.85
C ALA A 83 10.42 -6.51 9.05
N VAL A 84 10.25 -7.59 8.28
CA VAL A 84 11.15 -8.75 8.32
C VAL A 84 12.57 -8.37 7.89
N SER A 85 12.68 -7.59 6.82
CA SER A 85 14.00 -7.13 6.33
C SER A 85 14.68 -6.19 7.31
N LEU A 86 13.94 -5.27 7.93
CA LEU A 86 14.49 -4.36 8.95
C LEU A 86 14.94 -5.14 10.20
N THR A 87 14.21 -6.18 10.58
CA THR A 87 14.59 -7.06 11.68
C THR A 87 15.92 -7.73 11.40
N LYS A 88 16.11 -8.25 10.19
CA LYS A 88 17.37 -8.85 9.76
C LYS A 88 18.51 -7.85 9.82
N ILE A 89 18.32 -6.67 9.27
CA ILE A 89 19.32 -5.60 9.26
C ILE A 89 19.71 -5.19 10.68
N ASN A 90 18.72 -5.00 11.54
CA ASN A 90 18.97 -4.61 12.93
C ASN A 90 19.70 -5.70 13.72
N ASN A 91 19.36 -6.96 13.49
CA ASN A 91 20.07 -8.07 14.14
C ASN A 91 21.52 -8.15 13.66
N ASP A 92 21.78 -7.94 12.38
CA ASP A 92 23.14 -7.90 11.84
C ASP A 92 23.93 -6.75 12.45
N LEU A 93 23.32 -5.56 12.59
CA LEU A 93 23.97 -4.41 13.25
C LEU A 93 24.30 -4.71 14.70
N ARG A 94 23.40 -5.38 15.43
CA ARG A 94 23.66 -5.79 16.81
C ARG A 94 24.86 -6.74 16.90
N TRP A 95 24.95 -7.69 15.98
CA TRP A 95 26.08 -8.62 15.93
C TRP A 95 27.38 -7.89 15.65
N MET A 96 27.39 -7.00 14.64
CA MET A 96 28.58 -6.21 14.29
C MET A 96 28.97 -5.24 15.40
N GLY A 97 27.99 -4.70 16.13
CA GLY A 97 28.21 -3.80 17.26
C GLY A 97 28.45 -4.52 18.60
N SER A 98 28.61 -5.83 18.61
CA SER A 98 28.87 -6.58 19.84
C SER A 98 30.20 -6.16 20.45
N GLY A 99 30.28 -6.19 21.77
CA GLY A 99 31.45 -5.74 22.51
C GLY A 99 32.68 -6.65 22.33
N PRO A 100 33.81 -6.26 22.93
CA PRO A 100 35.08 -6.97 22.76
C PRO A 100 35.00 -8.44 23.19
N ASN A 101 34.11 -8.79 24.10
CA ASN A 101 33.97 -10.17 24.57
C ASN A 101 33.39 -11.10 23.49
N ALA A 102 32.61 -10.58 22.55
CA ALA A 102 32.07 -11.35 21.44
C ALA A 102 33.00 -11.39 20.22
N GLY A 103 33.96 -10.49 20.14
CA GLY A 103 35.01 -10.49 19.13
C GLY A 103 34.55 -10.12 17.72
N ILE A 104 33.35 -9.57 17.53
CA ILE A 104 32.80 -9.24 16.22
C ILE A 104 32.89 -7.75 15.93
N ALA A 105 32.75 -6.93 16.92
CA ALA A 105 32.77 -5.47 16.78
C ALA A 105 34.14 -4.93 16.34
#